data_d628e01d1e5f42a1d892377d3bc59dde
#
_entry.id   d628e01d1e5f42a1d892377d3bc59dde
#
_cell.length_a   1.000
_cell.length_b   1.000
_cell.length_c   1.000
_cell.angle_alpha   90.00
_cell.angle_beta   90.00
_cell.angle_gamma   90.00
#
_symmetry.space_group_name_H-M   'P 1'
#
loop_
_entity.id
_entity.type
_entity.pdbx_description
1 polymer ?
#
loop_
_entity_poly.entity_id
_entity_poly.type
_entity_poly.pdbx_seq_one_letter_code
_entity_poly.pdbx_strand_id
1 'polypeptide(L)'
;MIKGLDISYYQAGINLDTVVNAGYKFLILRAGFTGWGTGVSYNKDDQFETFYNQAKARGLGVGAYWYSCADNYQKGVNEANWMYENCLKGKQFDYPIYIDVEEPRWQTGKKDGVTQAIKGFCETLENKGYYVGIYASDISGFKDKMNIGDLIAYDKWVARYGSKPKYVTSYGMWQSSSTGRINGYNGNLDTNEAYKDYPAIIKNAGLNGYPKNGGGNTPAPAPTIKPSTELKVGDRVRIIGTGNGSSYGDSNTAGGIGWEREILKVYEGRAFPYRVGNSTGTTGFYKASSLQKL
;
A
#
# COMPACT_ATOMS: atom_id res chain seq x y z
N MET A 1 10.59 -10.96 -9.78
CA MET A 1 11.14 -9.63 -9.44
C MET A 1 11.03 -8.73 -10.66
N ILE A 2 10.40 -7.58 -10.49
CA ILE A 2 10.16 -6.61 -11.56
C ILE A 2 10.88 -5.31 -11.18
N LYS A 3 11.64 -4.72 -12.10
CA LYS A 3 12.41 -3.49 -11.86
C LYS A 3 11.60 -2.25 -12.18
N GLY A 4 11.69 -1.24 -11.33
CA GLY A 4 11.07 0.07 -11.50
C GLY A 4 11.91 1.20 -10.94
N LEU A 5 11.45 2.42 -11.16
CA LEU A 5 12.02 3.63 -10.57
C LEU A 5 10.95 4.33 -9.74
N ASP A 6 11.36 5.13 -8.77
CA ASP A 6 10.50 6.18 -8.26
C ASP A 6 11.08 7.53 -8.67
N ILE A 7 10.20 8.44 -9.07
CA ILE A 7 10.56 9.74 -9.63
C ILE A 7 9.60 10.84 -9.19
N SER A 8 10.11 12.05 -9.22
CA SER A 8 9.39 13.27 -8.86
C SER A 8 9.87 14.44 -9.75
N TYR A 9 9.46 15.64 -9.44
CA TYR A 9 9.95 16.83 -10.16
C TYR A 9 11.49 16.93 -10.21
N TYR A 10 12.20 16.29 -9.29
CA TYR A 10 13.67 16.25 -9.30
C TYR A 10 14.24 15.54 -10.53
N GLN A 11 13.44 14.66 -11.15
CA GLN A 11 13.79 13.99 -12.38
C GLN A 11 13.17 14.67 -13.63
N ALA A 12 12.76 15.94 -13.52
CA ALA A 12 12.24 16.70 -14.66
C ALA A 12 13.23 16.62 -15.84
N GLY A 13 12.69 16.38 -17.04
CA GLY A 13 13.48 16.22 -18.27
C GLY A 13 14.01 14.80 -18.53
N ILE A 14 13.76 13.83 -17.63
CA ILE A 14 14.08 12.43 -17.94
C ILE A 14 13.26 11.96 -19.16
N ASN A 15 13.92 11.32 -20.11
CA ASN A 15 13.24 10.67 -21.23
C ASN A 15 12.77 9.27 -20.82
N LEU A 16 11.46 9.04 -20.74
CA LEU A 16 10.93 7.74 -20.34
C LEU A 16 11.16 6.63 -21.38
N ASP A 17 11.50 6.94 -22.63
CA ASP A 17 11.91 5.92 -23.60
C ASP A 17 13.24 5.28 -23.18
N THR A 18 14.17 6.07 -22.62
CA THR A 18 15.42 5.52 -22.07
C THR A 18 15.18 4.65 -20.85
N VAL A 19 14.18 4.97 -20.03
CA VAL A 19 13.75 4.15 -18.88
C VAL A 19 13.21 2.78 -19.35
N VAL A 20 12.36 2.79 -20.36
CA VAL A 20 11.81 1.53 -20.98
C VAL A 20 12.95 0.71 -21.58
N ASN A 21 13.86 1.34 -22.35
CA ASN A 21 15.00 0.70 -23.02
C ASN A 21 16.00 0.12 -21.99
N ALA A 22 16.14 0.73 -20.82
CA ALA A 22 16.93 0.21 -19.70
C ALA A 22 16.25 -0.98 -18.97
N GLY A 23 15.06 -1.39 -19.41
CA GLY A 23 14.37 -2.58 -18.93
C GLY A 23 13.47 -2.38 -17.72
N TYR A 24 13.27 -1.14 -17.26
CA TYR A 24 12.33 -0.82 -16.19
C TYR A 24 10.89 -1.00 -16.68
N LYS A 25 10.01 -1.46 -15.80
CA LYS A 25 8.63 -1.82 -16.12
C LYS A 25 7.58 -0.99 -15.41
N PHE A 26 7.96 -0.24 -14.38
CA PHE A 26 7.04 0.60 -13.64
C PHE A 26 7.71 1.85 -13.06
N LEU A 27 6.87 2.82 -12.74
CA LEU A 27 7.23 4.03 -12.01
C LEU A 27 6.33 4.19 -10.78
N ILE A 28 6.92 4.59 -9.65
CA ILE A 28 6.19 5.13 -8.50
C ILE A 28 6.39 6.65 -8.51
N LEU A 29 5.33 7.39 -8.76
CA LEU A 29 5.39 8.83 -8.96
C LEU A 29 5.09 9.58 -7.66
N ARG A 30 5.89 10.58 -7.32
CA ARG A 30 5.44 11.51 -6.27
C ARG A 30 4.19 12.23 -6.73
N ALA A 31 3.06 11.97 -6.10
CA ALA A 31 1.82 12.70 -6.39
C ALA A 31 1.86 14.10 -5.79
N GLY A 32 2.49 14.22 -4.63
CA GLY A 32 2.64 15.47 -3.93
C GLY A 32 3.26 15.31 -2.56
N PHE A 33 3.19 16.36 -1.77
CA PHE A 33 3.83 16.43 -0.47
C PHE A 33 3.13 17.42 0.45
N THR A 34 3.22 17.18 1.75
CA THR A 34 2.88 18.18 2.76
C THR A 34 4.06 19.14 2.92
N GLY A 35 3.79 20.42 2.74
CA GLY A 35 4.80 21.48 2.75
C GLY A 35 5.39 21.77 4.12
N TRP A 36 6.56 22.41 4.08
CA TRP A 36 7.31 22.84 5.23
C TRP A 36 6.77 24.18 5.77
N GLY A 37 6.98 24.46 7.03
CA GLY A 37 6.70 25.76 7.65
C GLY A 37 5.68 25.69 8.77
N THR A 38 5.04 26.82 9.09
CA THR A 38 4.06 26.95 10.18
C THR A 38 2.67 26.44 9.83
N GLY A 39 2.42 26.21 8.53
CA GLY A 39 1.14 25.74 8.02
C GLY A 39 1.27 24.35 7.39
N VAL A 40 0.16 23.65 7.32
CA VAL A 40 0.02 22.44 6.55
C VAL A 40 -0.41 22.84 5.14
N SER A 41 0.54 22.97 4.22
CA SER A 41 0.25 23.16 2.81
C SER A 41 0.35 21.84 2.10
N TYR A 42 -0.67 21.46 1.35
CA TYR A 42 -0.66 20.31 0.46
C TYR A 42 -0.28 20.79 -0.94
N ASN A 43 0.75 20.17 -1.51
CA ASN A 43 1.29 20.58 -2.80
C ASN A 43 1.33 19.38 -3.74
N LYS A 44 0.79 19.56 -4.94
CA LYS A 44 0.94 18.59 -6.02
C LYS A 44 2.37 18.65 -6.56
N ASP A 45 2.95 17.51 -6.92
CA ASP A 45 4.23 17.51 -7.64
C ASP A 45 4.03 18.03 -9.05
N ASP A 46 4.85 19.00 -9.46
CA ASP A 46 4.71 19.70 -10.75
C ASP A 46 4.87 18.76 -11.97
N GLN A 47 5.55 17.62 -11.81
CA GLN A 47 5.75 16.64 -12.87
C GLN A 47 4.78 15.46 -12.81
N PHE A 48 3.94 15.37 -11.79
CA PHE A 48 3.07 14.21 -11.59
C PHE A 48 2.21 13.88 -12.80
N GLU A 49 1.47 14.87 -13.33
CA GLU A 49 0.60 14.66 -14.49
C GLU A 49 1.39 14.34 -15.75
N THR A 50 2.50 15.02 -15.95
CA THR A 50 3.39 14.80 -17.10
C THR A 50 3.92 13.36 -17.08
N PHE A 51 4.47 12.91 -15.96
CA PHE A 51 5.00 11.56 -15.82
C PHE A 51 3.92 10.49 -15.87
N TYR A 52 2.75 10.73 -15.25
CA TYR A 52 1.63 9.80 -15.33
C TYR A 52 1.23 9.54 -16.79
N ASN A 53 0.98 10.61 -17.55
CA ASN A 53 0.57 10.50 -18.93
C ASN A 53 1.64 9.86 -19.81
N GLN A 54 2.89 10.27 -19.65
CA GLN A 54 4.01 9.71 -20.41
C GLN A 54 4.26 8.23 -20.10
N ALA A 55 4.15 7.82 -18.82
CA ALA A 55 4.31 6.43 -18.40
C ALA A 55 3.20 5.55 -18.98
N LYS A 56 1.94 5.99 -18.87
CA LYS A 56 0.79 5.25 -19.43
C LYS A 56 0.89 5.11 -20.95
N ALA A 57 1.31 6.16 -21.67
CA ALA A 57 1.51 6.12 -23.12
C ALA A 57 2.58 5.11 -23.56
N ARG A 58 3.53 4.75 -22.68
CA ARG A 58 4.62 3.80 -22.92
C ARG A 58 4.36 2.41 -22.35
N GLY A 59 3.19 2.18 -21.75
CA GLY A 59 2.85 0.91 -21.13
C GLY A 59 3.62 0.60 -19.84
N LEU A 60 4.26 1.61 -19.23
CA LEU A 60 4.82 1.46 -17.89
C LEU A 60 3.70 1.37 -16.87
N GLY A 61 3.83 0.43 -15.92
CA GLY A 61 2.96 0.40 -14.76
C GLY A 61 3.18 1.63 -13.88
N VAL A 62 2.12 2.18 -13.29
CA VAL A 62 2.19 3.39 -12.46
C VAL A 62 1.64 3.14 -11.08
N GLY A 63 2.38 3.53 -10.05
CA GLY A 63 1.96 3.76 -8.69
C GLY A 63 2.18 5.21 -8.28
N ALA A 64 1.84 5.56 -7.05
CA ALA A 64 2.06 6.91 -6.55
C ALA A 64 2.44 6.94 -5.07
N TYR A 65 3.10 8.01 -4.62
CA TYR A 65 3.36 8.25 -3.22
C TYR A 65 3.09 9.70 -2.81
N TRP A 66 2.83 9.87 -1.52
CA TRP A 66 2.68 11.16 -0.86
C TRP A 66 3.74 11.33 0.21
N TYR A 67 4.60 12.35 0.10
CA TYR A 67 5.55 12.70 1.14
C TYR A 67 4.82 13.34 2.32
N SER A 68 4.74 12.61 3.43
CA SER A 68 3.89 12.93 4.56
C SER A 68 4.64 13.67 5.67
N CYS A 69 4.00 14.72 6.22
CA CYS A 69 4.39 15.33 7.48
C CYS A 69 3.41 15.03 8.62
N ALA A 70 2.46 14.12 8.41
CA ALA A 70 1.43 13.82 9.40
C ALA A 70 2.01 13.10 10.62
N ASP A 71 1.56 13.52 11.80
CA ASP A 71 1.94 12.99 13.10
C ASP A 71 0.73 12.64 13.99
N ASN A 72 -0.46 12.56 13.39
CA ASN A 72 -1.69 12.08 14.03
C ASN A 72 -2.69 11.59 12.97
N TYR A 73 -3.73 10.87 13.42
CA TYR A 73 -4.73 10.25 12.57
C TYR A 73 -5.41 11.24 11.62
N GLN A 74 -5.88 12.39 12.15
CA GLN A 74 -6.63 13.36 11.33
C GLN A 74 -5.78 14.01 10.24
N LYS A 75 -4.49 14.28 10.52
CA LYS A 75 -3.57 14.79 9.50
C LYS A 75 -3.37 13.77 8.39
N GLY A 76 -3.24 12.47 8.73
CA GLY A 76 -3.18 11.40 7.72
C GLY A 76 -4.44 11.34 6.85
N VAL A 77 -5.63 11.44 7.45
CA VAL A 77 -6.91 11.53 6.73
C VAL A 77 -6.93 12.73 5.78
N ASN A 78 -6.46 13.88 6.23
CA ASN A 78 -6.46 15.11 5.44
C ASN A 78 -5.52 15.01 4.22
N GLU A 79 -4.29 14.49 4.41
CA GLU A 79 -3.34 14.22 3.31
C GLU A 79 -3.93 13.27 2.28
N ALA A 80 -4.54 12.16 2.73
CA ALA A 80 -5.16 11.17 1.87
C ALA A 80 -6.32 11.74 1.04
N ASN A 81 -7.19 12.53 1.68
CA ASN A 81 -8.31 13.17 0.99
C ASN A 81 -7.82 14.17 -0.06
N TRP A 82 -6.83 14.98 0.28
CA TRP A 82 -6.27 15.94 -0.66
C TRP A 82 -5.59 15.24 -1.84
N MET A 83 -4.78 14.22 -1.58
CA MET A 83 -4.13 13.40 -2.62
C MET A 83 -5.19 12.76 -3.54
N TYR A 84 -6.25 12.20 -2.96
CA TYR A 84 -7.33 11.59 -3.74
C TYR A 84 -7.98 12.59 -4.69
N GLU A 85 -8.45 13.73 -4.18
CA GLU A 85 -9.20 14.70 -4.99
C GLU A 85 -8.34 15.37 -6.07
N ASN A 86 -7.04 15.62 -5.78
CA ASN A 86 -6.19 16.41 -6.67
C ASN A 86 -5.26 15.56 -7.56
N CYS A 87 -5.02 14.29 -7.19
CA CYS A 87 -4.02 13.47 -7.89
C CYS A 87 -4.57 12.14 -8.38
N LEU A 88 -5.43 11.45 -7.61
CA LEU A 88 -5.77 10.05 -7.90
C LEU A 88 -7.11 9.87 -8.62
N LYS A 89 -8.11 10.69 -8.30
CA LYS A 89 -9.47 10.57 -8.79
C LYS A 89 -9.53 10.57 -10.31
N GLY A 90 -10.23 9.59 -10.89
CA GLY A 90 -10.36 9.45 -12.34
C GLY A 90 -9.15 8.83 -13.05
N LYS A 91 -8.11 8.41 -12.32
CA LYS A 91 -6.93 7.74 -12.88
C LYS A 91 -6.86 6.27 -12.45
N GLN A 92 -6.11 5.48 -13.21
CA GLN A 92 -5.84 4.06 -12.93
C GLN A 92 -4.37 3.86 -12.61
N PHE A 93 -4.11 3.16 -11.47
CA PHE A 93 -2.76 2.85 -11.04
C PHE A 93 -2.55 1.34 -10.96
N ASP A 94 -1.51 0.85 -11.63
CA ASP A 94 -1.15 -0.57 -11.67
C ASP A 94 -0.39 -1.02 -10.42
N TYR A 95 0.18 -0.08 -9.68
CA TYR A 95 0.96 -0.27 -8.46
C TYR A 95 0.30 0.43 -7.27
N PRO A 96 0.70 0.09 -6.03
CA PRO A 96 0.06 0.67 -4.84
C PRO A 96 0.20 2.19 -4.73
N ILE A 97 -0.64 2.75 -3.86
CA ILE A 97 -0.52 4.14 -3.40
C ILE A 97 0.13 4.13 -2.02
N TYR A 98 1.25 4.81 -1.87
CA TYR A 98 2.05 4.79 -0.66
C TYR A 98 1.99 6.10 0.13
N ILE A 99 1.92 5.98 1.45
CA ILE A 99 2.34 7.06 2.34
C ILE A 99 3.86 6.95 2.54
N ASP A 100 4.58 8.03 2.31
CA ASP A 100 6.02 8.14 2.50
C ASP A 100 6.33 8.76 3.86
N VAL A 101 7.00 7.98 4.74
CA VAL A 101 7.21 8.29 6.15
C VAL A 101 8.70 8.44 6.43
N GLU A 102 9.26 9.58 6.10
CA GLU A 102 10.69 9.85 6.31
C GLU A 102 10.99 11.23 6.91
N GLU A 103 10.00 12.09 7.03
CA GLU A 103 10.14 13.47 7.47
C GLU A 103 10.80 13.57 8.86
N PRO A 104 11.97 14.22 8.99
CA PRO A 104 12.73 14.19 10.23
C PRO A 104 12.21 15.16 11.29
N ARG A 105 11.55 16.28 10.92
CA ARG A 105 11.17 17.35 11.86
C ARG A 105 9.87 17.06 12.59
N TRP A 106 8.88 16.50 11.88
CA TRP A 106 7.52 16.35 12.40
C TRP A 106 7.23 14.94 12.95
N GLN A 107 8.00 13.94 12.52
CA GLN A 107 7.75 12.54 12.81
C GLN A 107 8.72 11.93 13.82
N THR A 108 9.91 12.52 14.01
CA THR A 108 10.91 11.99 14.95
C THR A 108 10.40 12.07 16.38
N GLY A 109 10.52 10.96 17.12
CA GLY A 109 10.06 10.86 18.52
C GLY A 109 8.55 10.74 18.71
N LYS A 110 7.75 10.71 17.61
CA LYS A 110 6.28 10.65 17.66
C LYS A 110 5.71 9.33 17.16
N LYS A 111 6.31 8.22 17.55
CA LYS A 111 6.04 6.88 17.01
C LYS A 111 4.55 6.52 16.98
N ASP A 112 3.84 6.73 18.08
CA ASP A 112 2.40 6.45 18.16
C ASP A 112 1.59 7.38 17.25
N GLY A 113 1.89 8.66 17.26
CA GLY A 113 1.22 9.66 16.43
C GLY A 113 1.42 9.38 14.92
N VAL A 114 2.64 9.04 14.52
CA VAL A 114 2.96 8.65 13.13
C VAL A 114 2.23 7.36 12.75
N THR A 115 2.17 6.38 13.66
CA THR A 115 1.39 5.16 13.44
C THR A 115 -0.09 5.47 13.19
N GLN A 116 -0.66 6.39 13.95
CA GLN A 116 -2.04 6.84 13.75
C GLN A 116 -2.20 7.62 12.43
N ALA A 117 -1.23 8.44 12.05
CA ALA A 117 -1.25 9.15 10.77
C ALA A 117 -1.27 8.17 9.58
N ILE A 118 -0.43 7.15 9.63
CA ILE A 118 -0.40 6.08 8.61
C ILE A 118 -1.77 5.39 8.53
N LYS A 119 -2.37 5.04 9.68
CA LYS A 119 -3.72 4.45 9.71
C LYS A 119 -4.75 5.37 9.05
N GLY A 120 -4.77 6.65 9.44
CA GLY A 120 -5.68 7.65 8.87
C GLY A 120 -5.54 7.77 7.36
N PHE A 121 -4.31 7.82 6.84
CA PHE A 121 -4.04 7.88 5.40
C PHE A 121 -4.50 6.62 4.68
N CYS A 122 -4.02 5.47 5.14
CA CYS A 122 -4.29 4.19 4.49
C CYS A 122 -5.78 3.83 4.52
N GLU A 123 -6.45 3.96 5.67
CA GLU A 123 -7.89 3.67 5.81
C GLU A 123 -8.73 4.57 4.90
N THR A 124 -8.35 5.84 4.77
CA THR A 124 -9.06 6.79 3.89
C THR A 124 -8.98 6.37 2.43
N LEU A 125 -7.80 5.99 1.94
CA LEU A 125 -7.64 5.56 0.55
C LEU A 125 -8.19 4.16 0.30
N GLU A 126 -8.10 3.25 1.29
CA GLU A 126 -8.75 1.95 1.20
C GLU A 126 -10.27 2.06 1.02
N ASN A 127 -10.91 2.95 1.80
CA ASN A 127 -12.35 3.21 1.69
C ASN A 127 -12.75 3.83 0.33
N LYS A 128 -11.77 4.39 -0.38
CA LYS A 128 -11.94 4.89 -1.75
C LYS A 128 -11.54 3.85 -2.82
N GLY A 129 -11.25 2.62 -2.42
CA GLY A 129 -10.94 1.50 -3.32
C GLY A 129 -9.50 1.45 -3.80
N TYR A 130 -8.53 1.96 -3.03
CA TYR A 130 -7.12 1.89 -3.39
C TYR A 130 -6.37 0.78 -2.64
N TYR A 131 -5.44 0.14 -3.33
CA TYR A 131 -4.41 -0.70 -2.74
C TYR A 131 -3.33 0.21 -2.16
N VAL A 132 -3.13 0.15 -0.85
CA VAL A 132 -2.25 1.08 -0.14
C VAL A 132 -1.04 0.38 0.48
N GLY A 133 0.02 1.14 0.69
CA GLY A 133 1.21 0.69 1.38
C GLY A 133 1.93 1.83 2.09
N ILE A 134 3.04 1.48 2.71
CA ILE A 134 3.89 2.38 3.49
C ILE A 134 5.29 2.33 2.88
N TYR A 135 5.84 3.48 2.55
CA TYR A 135 7.25 3.64 2.26
C TYR A 135 7.97 4.23 3.47
N ALA A 136 9.09 3.64 3.80
CA ALA A 136 10.05 4.17 4.77
C ALA A 136 11.40 3.44 4.63
N SER A 137 12.45 4.00 5.23
CA SER A 137 13.70 3.29 5.42
C SER A 137 13.56 2.16 6.44
N ASP A 138 14.35 1.10 6.28
CA ASP A 138 14.30 -0.13 7.06
C ASP A 138 14.43 0.12 8.58
N ILE A 139 15.38 0.95 8.99
CA ILE A 139 15.64 1.25 10.40
C ILE A 139 15.07 2.59 10.80
N SER A 140 15.57 3.70 10.27
CA SER A 140 15.17 5.05 10.67
C SER A 140 13.71 5.40 10.36
N GLY A 141 13.03 4.59 9.55
CA GLY A 141 11.61 4.67 9.28
C GLY A 141 10.81 3.58 10.01
N PHE A 142 10.80 2.35 9.49
CA PHE A 142 9.94 1.28 10.00
C PHE A 142 10.20 0.91 11.46
N LYS A 143 11.46 0.88 11.90
CA LYS A 143 11.78 0.58 13.29
C LYS A 143 11.56 1.76 14.21
N ASP A 144 12.04 2.95 13.80
CA ASP A 144 12.18 4.07 14.72
C ASP A 144 10.97 4.99 14.73
N LYS A 145 10.20 5.11 13.62
CA LYS A 145 9.09 6.06 13.49
C LYS A 145 7.69 5.46 13.62
N MET A 146 7.51 4.12 13.59
CA MET A 146 6.18 3.52 13.63
C MET A 146 6.12 2.21 14.39
N ASN A 147 4.94 1.89 14.92
CA ASN A 147 4.62 0.59 15.53
C ASN A 147 4.20 -0.39 14.42
N ILE A 148 5.17 -1.07 13.82
CA ILE A 148 4.95 -1.92 12.63
C ILE A 148 3.93 -3.05 12.88
N GLY A 149 3.83 -3.55 14.11
CA GLY A 149 2.85 -4.57 14.51
C GLY A 149 1.39 -4.11 14.32
N ASP A 150 1.13 -2.81 14.41
CA ASP A 150 -0.19 -2.21 14.18
C ASP A 150 -0.51 -1.99 12.70
N LEU A 151 0.48 -2.12 11.83
CA LEU A 151 0.44 -1.77 10.42
C LEU A 151 0.63 -2.98 9.49
N ILE A 152 0.46 -4.19 10.02
CA ILE A 152 0.67 -5.45 9.26
C ILE A 152 -0.28 -5.62 8.08
N ALA A 153 -1.45 -4.95 8.12
CA ALA A 153 -2.44 -5.00 7.05
C ALA A 153 -1.99 -4.31 5.76
N TYR A 154 -1.05 -3.39 5.87
CA TYR A 154 -0.59 -2.56 4.74
C TYR A 154 0.66 -3.15 4.11
N ASP A 155 0.78 -2.98 2.79
CA ASP A 155 1.99 -3.37 2.07
C ASP A 155 3.18 -2.48 2.47
N LYS A 156 4.38 -2.98 2.23
CA LYS A 156 5.62 -2.27 2.61
C LYS A 156 6.52 -2.13 1.41
N TRP A 157 6.93 -0.89 1.17
CA TRP A 157 7.99 -0.50 0.27
C TRP A 157 9.15 0.00 1.12
N VAL A 158 10.21 -0.78 1.19
CA VAL A 158 11.29 -0.59 2.15
C VAL A 158 12.53 -0.05 1.46
N ALA A 159 13.05 1.08 1.93
CA ALA A 159 14.33 1.62 1.48
C ALA A 159 15.48 1.07 2.33
N ARG A 160 16.43 0.44 1.65
CA ARG A 160 17.72 0.05 2.20
C ARG A 160 18.72 -0.14 1.08
N TYR A 161 19.75 0.67 1.04
CA TYR A 161 20.69 0.69 -0.08
C TYR A 161 21.81 -0.34 0.09
N GLY A 162 22.17 -0.99 -1.01
CA GLY A 162 23.29 -1.93 -1.12
C GLY A 162 23.05 -3.31 -0.50
N SER A 163 22.05 -3.51 0.34
CA SER A 163 21.72 -4.81 0.92
C SER A 163 20.22 -4.92 1.20
N LYS A 164 19.69 -6.14 1.18
CA LYS A 164 18.27 -6.38 1.50
C LYS A 164 17.87 -5.86 2.89
N PRO A 165 16.61 -5.43 3.09
CA PRO A 165 16.07 -5.07 4.39
C PRO A 165 16.29 -6.17 5.43
N LYS A 166 16.61 -5.77 6.67
CA LYS A 166 16.92 -6.70 7.77
C LYS A 166 15.88 -6.65 8.89
N TYR A 167 15.33 -5.47 9.16
CA TYR A 167 14.28 -5.31 10.17
C TYR A 167 12.91 -5.67 9.61
N VAL A 168 12.57 -5.16 8.44
CA VAL A 168 11.34 -5.52 7.72
C VAL A 168 11.64 -6.73 6.84
N THR A 169 11.26 -7.92 7.30
CA THR A 169 11.54 -9.17 6.57
C THR A 169 10.44 -9.57 5.57
N SER A 170 9.25 -8.97 5.66
CA SER A 170 8.13 -9.18 4.74
C SER A 170 7.73 -7.87 4.09
N TYR A 171 7.99 -7.73 2.81
CA TYR A 171 7.72 -6.54 2.01
C TYR A 171 7.40 -6.90 0.56
N GLY A 172 6.61 -6.06 -0.08
CA GLY A 172 6.25 -6.23 -1.49
C GLY A 172 7.18 -5.50 -2.45
N MET A 173 7.85 -4.44 -1.98
CA MET A 173 8.77 -3.65 -2.80
C MET A 173 10.01 -3.23 -1.99
N TRP A 174 11.16 -3.20 -2.65
CA TRP A 174 12.43 -2.77 -2.09
C TRP A 174 13.03 -1.66 -2.94
N GLN A 175 13.35 -0.50 -2.33
CA GLN A 175 14.19 0.53 -2.93
C GLN A 175 15.64 0.21 -2.60
N SER A 176 16.38 -0.22 -3.62
CA SER A 176 17.71 -0.83 -3.45
C SER A 176 18.88 0.15 -3.61
N SER A 177 18.64 1.30 -4.24
CA SER A 177 19.64 2.33 -4.47
C SER A 177 18.98 3.69 -4.70
N SER A 178 19.67 4.76 -4.32
CA SER A 178 19.34 6.15 -4.66
C SER A 178 20.34 6.78 -5.65
N THR A 179 21.22 5.97 -6.24
CA THR A 179 22.29 6.43 -7.15
C THR A 179 22.32 5.63 -8.45
N GLY A 180 21.17 5.06 -8.84
CA GLY A 180 21.01 4.36 -10.12
C GLY A 180 21.34 5.24 -11.31
N ARG A 181 21.74 4.61 -12.41
CA ARG A 181 22.09 5.27 -13.67
C ARG A 181 21.43 4.56 -14.84
N ILE A 182 21.03 5.35 -15.82
CA ILE A 182 20.61 4.85 -17.13
C ILE A 182 21.28 5.69 -18.22
N ASN A 183 21.47 5.10 -19.38
CA ASN A 183 22.00 5.84 -20.53
C ASN A 183 21.02 6.96 -20.93
N GLY A 184 21.54 8.16 -21.18
CA GLY A 184 20.72 9.32 -21.58
C GLY A 184 20.11 10.12 -20.44
N TYR A 185 20.47 9.82 -19.17
CA TYR A 185 20.12 10.64 -18.01
C TYR A 185 21.28 10.73 -17.01
N ASN A 186 21.70 11.96 -16.71
CA ASN A 186 22.87 12.22 -15.88
C ASN A 186 22.57 12.33 -14.37
N GLY A 187 21.30 12.39 -13.99
CA GLY A 187 20.87 12.47 -12.58
C GLY A 187 20.90 11.13 -11.86
N ASN A 188 20.79 11.18 -10.55
CA ASN A 188 20.56 10.01 -9.71
C ASN A 188 19.14 9.50 -9.86
N LEU A 189 18.98 8.17 -9.80
CA LEU A 189 17.69 7.51 -9.87
C LEU A 189 17.53 6.56 -8.70
N ASP A 190 16.37 6.60 -8.09
CA ASP A 190 15.94 5.63 -7.09
C ASP A 190 15.45 4.36 -7.78
N THR A 191 16.14 3.23 -7.51
CA THR A 191 15.85 1.95 -8.17
C THR A 191 15.08 1.01 -7.25
N ASN A 192 14.07 0.38 -7.81
CA ASN A 192 13.12 -0.45 -7.08
C ASN A 192 12.99 -1.85 -7.66
N GLU A 193 12.72 -2.80 -6.76
CA GLU A 193 12.42 -4.18 -7.06
C GLU A 193 11.04 -4.56 -6.46
N ALA A 194 10.06 -4.84 -7.31
CA ALA A 194 8.78 -5.36 -6.89
C ALA A 194 8.78 -6.90 -6.89
N TYR A 195 8.34 -7.50 -5.79
CA TYR A 195 8.29 -8.93 -5.56
C TYR A 195 6.89 -9.52 -5.72
N LYS A 196 5.87 -8.67 -5.82
CA LYS A 196 4.48 -9.03 -6.05
C LYS A 196 4.07 -8.64 -7.47
N ASP A 197 3.12 -9.37 -8.04
CA ASP A 197 2.44 -8.97 -9.28
C ASP A 197 1.32 -7.99 -8.95
N TYR A 198 1.70 -6.75 -8.62
CA TYR A 198 0.74 -5.70 -8.28
C TYR A 198 -0.30 -5.45 -9.38
N PRO A 199 0.06 -5.38 -10.67
CA PRO A 199 -0.93 -5.20 -11.73
C PRO A 199 -2.02 -6.27 -11.70
N ALA A 200 -1.67 -7.54 -11.54
CA ALA A 200 -2.64 -8.63 -11.46
C ALA A 200 -3.49 -8.54 -10.18
N ILE A 201 -2.87 -8.31 -9.03
CA ILE A 201 -3.56 -8.19 -7.73
C ILE A 201 -4.59 -7.04 -7.77
N ILE A 202 -4.17 -5.87 -8.22
CA ILE A 202 -4.97 -4.64 -8.22
C ILE A 202 -6.13 -4.75 -9.24
N LYS A 203 -5.85 -5.21 -10.45
CA LYS A 203 -6.87 -5.33 -11.51
C LYS A 203 -7.91 -6.41 -11.17
N ASN A 204 -7.46 -7.56 -10.67
CA ASN A 204 -8.40 -8.64 -10.29
C ASN A 204 -9.30 -8.24 -9.12
N ALA A 205 -8.80 -7.41 -8.20
CA ALA A 205 -9.56 -6.90 -7.07
C ALA A 205 -10.46 -5.68 -7.43
N GLY A 206 -10.31 -5.10 -8.62
CA GLY A 206 -11.01 -3.88 -9.02
C GLY A 206 -10.64 -2.67 -8.17
N LEU A 207 -9.34 -2.52 -7.87
CA LEU A 207 -8.81 -1.43 -7.06
C LEU A 207 -8.13 -0.37 -7.94
N ASN A 208 -7.72 0.74 -7.32
CA ASN A 208 -6.94 1.81 -7.96
C ASN A 208 -7.57 2.39 -9.24
N GLY A 209 -8.90 2.51 -9.26
CA GLY A 209 -9.64 3.03 -10.41
C GLY A 209 -9.92 1.98 -11.51
N TYR A 210 -9.49 0.74 -11.34
CA TYR A 210 -9.92 -0.35 -12.23
C TYR A 210 -11.33 -0.82 -11.88
N PRO A 211 -12.16 -1.16 -12.89
CA PRO A 211 -13.45 -1.76 -12.64
C PRO A 211 -13.25 -3.13 -11.96
N LYS A 212 -14.14 -3.48 -11.03
CA LYS A 212 -14.25 -4.87 -10.61
C LYS A 212 -14.56 -5.70 -11.85
N ASN A 213 -13.69 -6.63 -12.21
CA ASN A 213 -13.99 -7.59 -13.26
C ASN A 213 -15.26 -8.32 -12.84
N GLY A 214 -16.36 -7.95 -13.46
CA GLY A 214 -17.57 -8.74 -13.41
C GLY A 214 -17.20 -10.11 -13.99
N GLY A 215 -17.10 -11.13 -13.14
CA GLY A 215 -16.71 -12.47 -13.57
C GLY A 215 -17.50 -12.89 -14.79
N GLY A 216 -16.79 -13.11 -15.88
CA GLY A 216 -17.30 -13.89 -17.00
C GLY A 216 -17.30 -15.35 -16.59
N ASN A 217 -18.52 -15.92 -16.49
CA ASN A 217 -18.92 -17.33 -16.60
C ASN A 217 -18.20 -18.37 -15.74
N THR A 218 -18.83 -19.13 -14.90
CA THR A 218 -20.09 -19.88 -15.01
C THR A 218 -20.62 -20.15 -13.61
N PRO A 219 -21.94 -20.13 -13.33
CA PRO A 219 -22.45 -20.50 -12.02
C PRO A 219 -22.46 -22.02 -11.90
N ALA A 220 -21.64 -22.56 -11.02
CA ALA A 220 -21.99 -23.82 -10.40
C ALA A 220 -23.22 -23.55 -9.49
N PRO A 221 -24.20 -24.47 -9.41
CA PRO A 221 -25.41 -24.24 -8.67
C PRO A 221 -25.10 -24.00 -7.21
N ALA A 222 -25.65 -22.90 -6.70
CA ALA A 222 -25.52 -22.50 -5.31
C ALA A 222 -26.07 -23.58 -4.37
N PRO A 223 -25.34 -23.97 -3.33
CA PRO A 223 -25.97 -24.58 -2.19
C PRO A 223 -26.76 -23.49 -1.47
N THR A 224 -28.03 -23.72 -1.30
CA THR A 224 -28.93 -22.92 -0.46
C THR A 224 -28.38 -22.87 0.95
N ILE A 225 -27.78 -21.72 1.33
CA ILE A 225 -27.32 -21.48 2.69
C ILE A 225 -28.26 -20.48 3.36
N LYS A 226 -28.81 -20.89 4.49
CA LYS A 226 -29.57 -20.08 5.46
C LYS A 226 -28.76 -18.87 5.94
N PRO A 227 -29.41 -17.85 6.52
CA PRO A 227 -28.85 -16.53 6.72
C PRO A 227 -27.55 -16.56 7.51
N SER A 228 -26.50 -16.05 6.90
CA SER A 228 -25.25 -15.77 7.59
C SER A 228 -25.51 -14.63 8.57
N THR A 229 -25.34 -14.89 9.84
CA THR A 229 -25.17 -13.84 10.83
C THR A 229 -23.97 -13.02 10.38
N GLU A 230 -24.22 -11.78 9.97
CA GLU A 230 -23.19 -10.88 9.48
C GLU A 230 -22.09 -10.73 10.53
N LEU A 231 -20.87 -11.09 10.17
CA LEU A 231 -19.71 -11.02 11.06
C LEU A 231 -19.28 -9.57 11.20
N LYS A 232 -19.13 -9.07 12.43
CA LYS A 232 -18.76 -7.69 12.73
C LYS A 232 -17.63 -7.61 13.77
N VAL A 233 -17.02 -6.45 13.88
CA VAL A 233 -16.00 -6.16 14.90
C VAL A 233 -16.56 -6.46 16.29
N GLY A 234 -15.77 -7.15 17.12
CA GLY A 234 -16.14 -7.62 18.45
C GLY A 234 -16.79 -9.00 18.47
N ASP A 235 -17.18 -9.58 17.34
CA ASP A 235 -17.71 -10.95 17.32
C ASP A 235 -16.62 -11.95 17.70
N ARG A 236 -16.96 -12.87 18.61
CA ARG A 236 -16.13 -14.06 18.89
C ARG A 236 -16.36 -15.08 17.80
N VAL A 237 -15.27 -15.62 17.30
CA VAL A 237 -15.27 -16.58 16.20
C VAL A 237 -14.32 -17.74 16.48
N ARG A 238 -14.68 -18.92 16.00
CA ARG A 238 -13.76 -20.05 15.87
C ARG A 238 -13.21 -20.08 14.45
N ILE A 239 -11.90 -20.16 14.31
CA ILE A 239 -11.24 -20.31 13.01
C ILE A 239 -11.47 -21.76 12.54
N ILE A 240 -12.18 -21.92 11.42
CA ILE A 240 -12.52 -23.23 10.83
C ILE A 240 -11.83 -23.48 9.49
N GLY A 241 -11.09 -22.49 8.99
CA GLY A 241 -10.33 -22.59 7.74
C GLY A 241 -9.07 -21.75 7.77
N THR A 242 -8.24 -21.89 6.74
CA THR A 242 -7.01 -21.13 6.61
C THR A 242 -7.31 -19.66 6.27
N GLY A 243 -6.46 -18.78 6.80
CA GLY A 243 -6.44 -17.36 6.49
C GLY A 243 -5.22 -16.96 5.67
N ASN A 244 -4.92 -15.67 5.68
CA ASN A 244 -3.74 -15.08 5.07
C ASN A 244 -3.07 -14.09 6.03
N GLY A 245 -1.79 -13.82 5.86
CA GLY A 245 -1.05 -12.82 6.63
C GLY A 245 -1.38 -11.38 6.21
N SER A 246 -2.15 -11.18 5.14
CA SER A 246 -2.56 -9.90 4.59
C SER A 246 -4.05 -9.91 4.23
N SER A 247 -4.72 -8.75 4.34
CA SER A 247 -6.11 -8.59 3.91
C SER A 247 -6.29 -8.70 2.39
N TYR A 248 -5.23 -8.49 1.61
CA TYR A 248 -5.23 -8.64 0.15
C TYR A 248 -5.11 -10.10 -0.32
N GLY A 249 -4.66 -11.02 0.54
CA GLY A 249 -4.43 -12.42 0.20
C GLY A 249 -3.10 -12.68 -0.52
N ASP A 250 -2.16 -11.75 -0.42
CA ASP A 250 -0.87 -11.71 -1.10
C ASP A 250 0.33 -11.99 -0.18
N SER A 251 0.07 -12.58 0.98
CA SER A 251 1.07 -12.94 1.99
C SER A 251 0.98 -14.45 2.33
N ASN A 252 1.78 -14.89 3.29
CA ASN A 252 1.80 -16.28 3.73
C ASN A 252 0.44 -16.71 4.31
N THR A 253 0.14 -17.99 4.22
CA THR A 253 -1.05 -18.58 4.84
C THR A 253 -1.04 -18.34 6.36
N ALA A 254 -2.13 -17.84 6.90
CA ALA A 254 -2.36 -17.76 8.34
C ALA A 254 -3.08 -19.02 8.83
N GLY A 255 -2.57 -19.58 9.91
CA GLY A 255 -3.09 -20.79 10.54
C GLY A 255 -4.16 -20.50 11.60
N GLY A 256 -4.16 -21.30 12.66
CA GLY A 256 -5.02 -21.10 13.83
C GLY A 256 -6.35 -21.84 13.78
N ILE A 257 -6.51 -22.84 12.89
CA ILE A 257 -7.71 -23.68 12.84
C ILE A 257 -7.98 -24.29 14.22
N GLY A 258 -9.22 -24.16 14.69
CA GLY A 258 -9.67 -24.55 16.02
C GLY A 258 -9.53 -23.46 17.09
N TRP A 259 -8.78 -22.39 16.83
CA TRP A 259 -8.62 -21.31 17.79
C TRP A 259 -9.87 -20.41 17.87
N GLU A 260 -10.18 -19.99 19.09
CA GLU A 260 -11.20 -18.97 19.33
C GLU A 260 -10.55 -17.61 19.41
N ARG A 261 -11.07 -16.67 18.65
CA ARG A 261 -10.53 -15.32 18.50
C ARG A 261 -11.67 -14.31 18.36
N GLU A 262 -11.32 -13.06 18.27
CA GLU A 262 -12.21 -11.94 18.06
C GLU A 262 -11.96 -11.29 16.70
N ILE A 263 -13.00 -10.78 16.05
CA ILE A 263 -12.88 -9.94 14.87
C ILE A 263 -12.44 -8.54 15.33
N LEU A 264 -11.20 -8.21 15.05
CA LEU A 264 -10.58 -6.94 15.44
C LEU A 264 -10.89 -5.80 14.45
N LYS A 265 -11.08 -6.13 13.18
CA LYS A 265 -11.43 -5.16 12.13
C LYS A 265 -12.00 -5.89 10.90
N VAL A 266 -12.90 -5.20 10.19
CA VAL A 266 -13.41 -5.64 8.89
C VAL A 266 -12.90 -4.67 7.82
N TYR A 267 -12.35 -5.22 6.75
CA TYR A 267 -11.85 -4.50 5.57
C TYR A 267 -12.75 -4.83 4.38
N GLU A 268 -13.73 -4.01 4.13
CA GLU A 268 -14.67 -4.24 3.02
C GLU A 268 -13.95 -4.28 1.67
N GLY A 269 -14.38 -5.18 0.79
CA GLY A 269 -13.82 -5.34 -0.54
C GLY A 269 -12.47 -6.07 -0.61
N ARG A 270 -11.91 -6.55 0.52
CA ARG A 270 -10.66 -7.30 0.56
C ARG A 270 -10.87 -8.80 0.32
N ALA A 271 -9.84 -9.45 -0.21
CA ALA A 271 -9.86 -10.91 -0.43
C ALA A 271 -10.02 -11.70 0.88
N PHE A 272 -9.44 -11.20 1.99
CA PHE A 272 -9.53 -11.72 3.35
C PHE A 272 -9.95 -10.59 4.29
N PRO A 273 -11.25 -10.26 4.37
CA PRO A 273 -11.71 -9.02 4.97
C PRO A 273 -11.65 -8.98 6.49
N TYR A 274 -11.65 -10.13 7.17
CA TYR A 274 -11.73 -10.17 8.63
C TYR A 274 -10.35 -10.28 9.27
N ARG A 275 -9.89 -9.21 9.89
CA ARG A 275 -8.72 -9.27 10.78
C ARG A 275 -9.13 -9.91 12.09
N VAL A 276 -8.52 -11.03 12.41
CA VAL A 276 -8.87 -11.87 13.55
C VAL A 276 -7.70 -11.98 14.50
N GLY A 277 -7.94 -11.88 15.80
CA GLY A 277 -6.87 -11.93 16.81
C GLY A 277 -7.40 -11.97 18.23
N ASN A 278 -6.58 -11.52 19.17
CA ASN A 278 -6.91 -11.35 20.58
C ASN A 278 -6.19 -10.10 21.14
N SER A 279 -6.26 -9.87 22.46
CA SER A 279 -5.61 -8.75 23.15
C SER A 279 -4.09 -8.69 22.97
N THR A 280 -3.45 -9.80 22.61
CA THR A 280 -1.99 -9.88 22.42
C THR A 280 -1.55 -9.69 20.97
N GLY A 281 -2.49 -9.72 20.00
CA GLY A 281 -2.15 -9.46 18.61
C GLY A 281 -3.07 -10.09 17.58
N THR A 282 -2.71 -9.90 16.33
CA THR A 282 -3.42 -10.44 15.16
C THR A 282 -2.98 -11.88 14.90
N THR A 283 -3.96 -12.77 14.72
CA THR A 283 -3.73 -14.15 14.27
C THR A 283 -3.59 -14.21 12.74
N GLY A 284 -4.38 -13.42 12.02
CA GLY A 284 -4.37 -13.35 10.56
C GLY A 284 -5.60 -12.65 10.00
N PHE A 285 -5.74 -12.74 8.69
CA PHE A 285 -6.89 -12.25 7.94
C PHE A 285 -7.63 -13.44 7.33
N TYR A 286 -8.96 -13.43 7.42
CA TYR A 286 -9.78 -14.59 7.07
C TYR A 286 -10.96 -14.18 6.18
N LYS A 287 -11.46 -15.14 5.40
CA LYS A 287 -12.76 -15.05 4.73
C LYS A 287 -13.87 -15.42 5.72
N ALA A 288 -15.09 -14.97 5.48
CA ALA A 288 -16.25 -15.38 6.28
C ALA A 288 -16.41 -16.91 6.34
N SER A 289 -16.12 -17.59 5.22
CA SER A 289 -16.16 -19.07 5.13
C SER A 289 -15.13 -19.79 5.99
N SER A 290 -14.12 -19.09 6.48
CA SER A 290 -13.08 -19.62 7.39
C SER A 290 -13.35 -19.32 8.86
N LEU A 291 -14.49 -18.69 9.18
CA LEU A 291 -14.87 -18.25 10.53
C LEU A 291 -16.27 -18.76 10.89
N GLN A 292 -16.38 -19.32 12.08
CA GLN A 292 -17.65 -19.70 12.69
C GLN A 292 -17.91 -18.75 13.86
N LYS A 293 -19.02 -18.03 13.81
CA LYS A 293 -19.46 -17.17 14.94
C LYS A 293 -19.81 -18.05 16.12
N LEU A 294 -19.37 -17.64 17.32
CA LEU A 294 -19.62 -18.32 18.60
C LEU A 294 -20.78 -17.73 19.36
#